data_b9378d966a7a6779c0b69d7e3a732d35
#
_entry.id   b9378d966a7a6779c0b69d7e3a732d35
#
_cell.length_a   1.000
_cell.length_b   1.000
_cell.length_c   1.000
_cell.angle_alpha   90.00
_cell.angle_beta   90.00
_cell.angle_gamma   90.00
#
_symmetry.space_group_name_H-M   'P 1'
#
loop_
_entity.id
_entity.type
_entity.pdbx_description
1 polymer ?
#
loop_
_entity_poly.entity_id
_entity_poly.type
_entity_poly.pdbx_seq_one_letter_code
_entity_poly.pdbx_strand_id
1 'polypeptide(L)'
;MKEKILEFLKQQEGFISGQRICDELGVSRTAVWKYMNSLKKEGYEIESVTRKGYRLLQSPDLLTREAVLSCIKKGEIPGELCCFESIDSTNEEAKRRGEAGAPDGSIYVADNQTNGKGRRGRTWLSPSGEDIFFTILLRPDLPLNSVSMLTLVAASAVAEAVDKVTGQECQIKWPNDIVLNRKKVCGILTEMNMEIDSIAYVVVGVGINVNRMEFREDIAETATSLKKESGHSIERAELLSEILSAFFRDYKLFLEKQDLSPFLESYNQKLVNVGREVKIIKKGEEIIRTAIGTNDRGELIVQDAEGNTEHIFSGEVSVRGIYGYV
;
A
#
# COMPACT_ATOMS: atom_id res chain seq x y z
N MET A 1 19.47 -12.90 -8.42
CA MET A 1 19.56 -13.87 -9.53
C MET A 1 18.29 -14.70 -9.64
N LYS A 2 17.79 -15.28 -8.54
CA LYS A 2 16.50 -16.02 -8.49
C LYS A 2 15.33 -15.13 -8.97
N GLU A 3 15.30 -13.86 -8.55
CA GLU A 3 14.36 -12.83 -8.99
C GLU A 3 14.31 -12.71 -10.52
N LYS A 4 15.47 -12.57 -11.18
CA LYS A 4 15.55 -12.45 -12.64
C LYS A 4 15.04 -13.69 -13.37
N ILE A 5 15.30 -14.87 -12.81
CA ILE A 5 14.77 -16.13 -13.35
C ILE A 5 13.25 -16.17 -13.23
N LEU A 6 12.71 -15.75 -12.09
CA LEU A 6 11.26 -15.68 -11.87
C LEU A 6 10.59 -14.65 -12.79
N GLU A 7 11.16 -13.44 -12.88
CA GLU A 7 10.72 -12.41 -13.84
C GLU A 7 10.68 -12.97 -15.27
N PHE A 8 11.76 -13.63 -15.68
CA PHE A 8 11.87 -14.21 -17.01
C PHE A 8 10.85 -15.32 -17.28
N LEU A 9 10.53 -16.14 -16.26
CA LEU A 9 9.47 -17.15 -16.35
C LEU A 9 8.07 -16.52 -16.44
N LYS A 10 7.81 -15.44 -15.71
CA LYS A 10 6.51 -14.73 -15.71
C LYS A 10 6.23 -14.02 -17.04
N GLN A 11 7.27 -13.48 -17.70
CA GLN A 11 7.14 -12.79 -19.00
C GLN A 11 6.88 -13.73 -20.18
N GLN A 12 6.96 -15.05 -20.01
CA GLN A 12 6.81 -16.01 -21.10
C GLN A 12 5.49 -16.79 -20.98
N GLU A 13 4.67 -16.75 -22.00
CA GLU A 13 3.43 -17.54 -22.08
C GLU A 13 3.65 -19.05 -22.34
N GLY A 14 4.91 -19.48 -22.50
CA GLY A 14 5.25 -20.85 -22.90
C GLY A 14 6.54 -21.39 -22.27
N PHE A 15 7.08 -22.46 -22.90
CA PHE A 15 8.35 -23.02 -22.46
C PHE A 15 9.53 -22.14 -22.85
N ILE A 16 10.43 -21.96 -21.89
CA ILE A 16 11.72 -21.32 -22.09
C ILE A 16 12.84 -22.34 -21.91
N SER A 17 13.77 -22.42 -22.87
CA SER A 17 14.87 -23.36 -22.78
C SER A 17 15.85 -22.96 -21.66
N GLY A 18 16.40 -23.99 -20.96
CA GLY A 18 17.43 -23.73 -19.94
C GLY A 18 18.67 -23.03 -20.52
N GLN A 19 18.98 -23.26 -21.80
CA GLN A 19 20.09 -22.59 -22.49
C GLN A 19 19.79 -21.08 -22.63
N ARG A 20 18.58 -20.70 -23.06
CA ARG A 20 18.20 -19.29 -23.18
C ARG A 20 18.28 -18.56 -21.83
N ILE A 21 17.87 -19.21 -20.74
CA ILE A 21 18.03 -18.66 -19.39
C ILE A 21 19.54 -18.47 -19.05
N CYS A 22 20.39 -19.44 -19.40
CA CYS A 22 21.84 -19.31 -19.21
C CYS A 22 22.43 -18.13 -19.98
N ASP A 23 22.06 -17.99 -21.26
CA ASP A 23 22.61 -16.99 -22.16
C ASP A 23 22.17 -15.57 -21.75
N GLU A 24 20.89 -15.38 -21.41
CA GLU A 24 20.32 -14.08 -21.01
C GLU A 24 20.82 -13.60 -19.64
N LEU A 25 21.01 -14.54 -18.70
CA LEU A 25 21.34 -14.19 -17.31
C LEU A 25 22.82 -14.41 -16.96
N GLY A 26 23.62 -14.92 -17.89
CA GLY A 26 25.04 -15.19 -17.67
C GLY A 26 25.31 -16.25 -16.58
N VAL A 27 24.46 -17.28 -16.48
CA VAL A 27 24.55 -18.31 -15.44
C VAL A 27 24.74 -19.72 -16.02
N SER A 28 25.31 -20.65 -15.23
CA SER A 28 25.46 -22.05 -15.63
C SER A 28 24.13 -22.82 -15.58
N ARG A 29 24.01 -23.91 -16.37
CA ARG A 29 22.86 -24.81 -16.33
C ARG A 29 22.60 -25.38 -14.94
N THR A 30 23.67 -25.67 -14.17
CA THR A 30 23.57 -26.14 -12.80
C THR A 30 22.98 -25.08 -11.88
N ALA A 31 23.32 -23.81 -12.09
CA ALA A 31 22.73 -22.69 -11.32
C ALA A 31 21.25 -22.54 -11.65
N VAL A 32 20.86 -22.56 -12.94
CA VAL A 32 19.45 -22.55 -13.35
C VAL A 32 18.66 -23.65 -12.67
N TRP A 33 19.16 -24.89 -12.70
CA TRP A 33 18.52 -26.05 -12.08
C TRP A 33 18.35 -25.86 -10.55
N LYS A 34 19.38 -25.35 -9.87
CA LYS A 34 19.29 -25.04 -8.43
C LYS A 34 18.21 -24.02 -8.12
N TYR A 35 18.13 -22.94 -8.90
CA TYR A 35 17.12 -21.90 -8.72
C TYR A 35 15.70 -22.41 -9.02
N MET A 36 15.50 -23.21 -10.08
CA MET A 36 14.22 -23.87 -10.38
C MET A 36 13.76 -24.76 -9.23
N ASN A 37 14.67 -25.55 -8.64
CA ASN A 37 14.36 -26.40 -7.49
C ASN A 37 14.07 -25.56 -6.22
N SER A 38 14.74 -24.43 -6.03
CA SER A 38 14.43 -23.50 -4.94
C SER A 38 13.02 -22.94 -5.09
N LEU A 39 12.67 -22.42 -6.28
CA LEU A 39 11.33 -21.90 -6.56
C LEU A 39 10.25 -22.99 -6.37
N LYS A 40 10.48 -24.21 -6.84
CA LYS A 40 9.54 -25.33 -6.61
C LYS A 40 9.34 -25.64 -5.12
N LYS A 41 10.38 -25.56 -4.30
CA LYS A 41 10.28 -25.74 -2.84
C LYS A 41 9.51 -24.61 -2.16
N GLU A 42 9.50 -23.44 -2.76
CA GLU A 42 8.74 -22.25 -2.30
C GLU A 42 7.30 -22.25 -2.80
N GLY A 43 6.85 -23.31 -3.48
CA GLY A 43 5.46 -23.48 -3.91
C GLY A 43 5.18 -23.06 -5.36
N TYR A 44 6.19 -22.60 -6.13
CA TYR A 44 5.99 -22.31 -7.56
C TYR A 44 5.78 -23.60 -8.35
N GLU A 45 4.69 -23.70 -9.08
CA GLU A 45 4.44 -24.81 -9.99
C GLU A 45 5.18 -24.59 -11.31
N ILE A 46 6.36 -25.21 -11.45
CA ILE A 46 7.19 -25.10 -12.64
C ILE A 46 7.23 -26.46 -13.35
N GLU A 47 6.67 -26.51 -14.55
CA GLU A 47 6.79 -27.65 -15.44
C GLU A 47 8.18 -27.69 -16.06
N SER A 48 8.76 -28.86 -16.11
CA SER A 48 10.09 -29.10 -16.72
C SER A 48 9.98 -30.22 -17.75
N VAL A 49 10.17 -29.90 -19.03
CA VAL A 49 10.07 -30.85 -20.12
C VAL A 49 11.41 -30.95 -20.86
N THR A 50 11.92 -32.17 -20.99
CA THR A 50 13.17 -32.43 -21.72
C THR A 50 13.10 -31.87 -23.15
N ARG A 51 14.12 -31.12 -23.56
CA ARG A 51 14.25 -30.43 -24.84
C ARG A 51 13.33 -29.21 -25.04
N LYS A 52 12.29 -28.98 -24.22
CA LYS A 52 11.46 -27.77 -24.26
C LYS A 52 11.92 -26.74 -23.23
N GLY A 53 12.32 -27.19 -22.03
CA GLY A 53 12.79 -26.34 -20.94
C GLY A 53 11.77 -26.20 -19.81
N TYR A 54 11.55 -25.00 -19.32
CA TYR A 54 10.74 -24.69 -18.15
C TYR A 54 9.56 -23.81 -18.52
N ARG A 55 8.44 -24.03 -17.85
CA ARG A 55 7.23 -23.20 -17.93
C ARG A 55 6.66 -23.01 -16.53
N LEU A 56 6.39 -21.78 -16.15
CA LEU A 56 5.66 -21.46 -14.92
C LEU A 56 4.17 -21.75 -15.14
N LEU A 57 3.59 -22.60 -14.32
CA LEU A 57 2.16 -22.93 -14.37
C LEU A 57 1.37 -22.10 -13.35
N GLN A 58 1.91 -22.01 -12.13
CA GLN A 58 1.28 -21.28 -11.05
C GLN A 58 2.33 -20.67 -10.12
N SER A 59 2.07 -19.43 -9.69
CA SER A 59 2.83 -18.76 -8.64
C SER A 59 2.07 -18.87 -7.32
N PRO A 60 2.74 -19.21 -6.20
CA PRO A 60 2.10 -19.03 -4.90
C PRO A 60 1.97 -17.54 -4.59
N ASP A 61 0.93 -17.19 -3.86
CA ASP A 61 0.72 -15.81 -3.39
C ASP A 61 1.66 -15.50 -2.21
N LEU A 62 2.91 -15.15 -2.50
CA LEU A 62 3.95 -14.86 -1.52
C LEU A 62 4.40 -13.40 -1.56
N LEU A 63 4.64 -12.83 -0.39
CA LEU A 63 5.26 -11.51 -0.22
C LEU A 63 6.76 -11.62 0.07
N THR A 64 7.47 -12.50 -0.66
CA THR A 64 8.93 -12.57 -0.58
C THR A 64 9.57 -11.45 -1.41
N ARG A 65 10.82 -11.11 -1.06
CA ARG A 65 11.58 -10.09 -1.82
C ARG A 65 11.65 -10.45 -3.32
N GLU A 66 11.82 -11.72 -3.63
CA GLU A 66 11.88 -12.22 -5.00
C GLU A 66 10.55 -12.07 -5.73
N ALA A 67 9.43 -12.40 -5.06
CA ALA A 67 8.10 -12.26 -5.64
C ALA A 67 7.77 -10.80 -5.94
N VAL A 68 8.00 -9.89 -4.99
CA VAL A 68 7.74 -8.46 -5.14
C VAL A 68 8.63 -7.86 -6.23
N LEU A 69 9.96 -8.10 -6.20
CA LEU A 69 10.87 -7.56 -7.21
C LEU A 69 10.63 -8.13 -8.63
N SER A 70 10.03 -9.33 -8.75
CA SER A 70 9.68 -9.89 -10.08
C SER A 70 8.51 -9.14 -10.73
N CYS A 71 7.76 -8.32 -9.99
CA CYS A 71 6.65 -7.52 -10.49
C CYS A 71 7.03 -6.04 -10.68
N ILE A 72 8.13 -5.56 -10.08
CA ILE A 72 8.57 -4.16 -10.09
C ILE A 72 9.57 -3.93 -11.21
N LYS A 73 9.42 -2.85 -11.95
CA LYS A 73 10.40 -2.43 -12.96
C LYS A 73 11.68 -1.96 -12.28
N LYS A 74 12.80 -2.26 -12.92
CA LYS A 74 14.12 -1.90 -12.40
C LYS A 74 14.25 -0.38 -12.20
N GLY A 75 14.58 0.03 -10.98
CA GLY A 75 14.79 1.44 -10.61
C GLY A 75 13.54 2.16 -10.10
N GLU A 76 12.39 1.50 -9.98
CA GLU A 76 11.17 2.10 -9.41
C GLU A 76 11.25 2.25 -7.89
N ILE A 77 12.02 1.41 -7.19
CA ILE A 77 12.26 1.56 -5.75
C ILE A 77 13.56 2.32 -5.54
N PRO A 78 13.52 3.53 -4.94
CA PRO A 78 14.74 4.34 -4.72
C PRO A 78 15.64 3.75 -3.62
N GLY A 79 15.06 3.17 -2.58
CA GLY A 79 15.75 2.63 -1.41
C GLY A 79 15.87 1.11 -1.39
N GLU A 80 15.84 0.54 -0.21
CA GLU A 80 15.95 -0.90 0.03
C GLU A 80 14.55 -1.55 0.11
N LEU A 81 14.42 -2.80 -0.34
CA LEU A 81 13.25 -3.62 -0.10
C LEU A 81 13.59 -4.73 0.88
N CYS A 82 12.93 -4.74 2.03
CA CYS A 82 13.05 -5.78 3.06
C CYS A 82 11.69 -6.48 3.25
N CYS A 83 11.66 -7.80 3.10
CA CYS A 83 10.46 -8.61 3.30
C CYS A 83 10.66 -9.55 4.49
N PHE A 84 9.64 -9.63 5.36
CA PHE A 84 9.63 -10.41 6.59
C PHE A 84 8.47 -11.41 6.57
N GLU A 85 8.73 -12.64 6.96
CA GLU A 85 7.66 -13.62 7.19
C GLU A 85 6.78 -13.19 8.38
N SER A 86 7.41 -12.73 9.46
CA SER A 86 6.71 -12.19 10.63
C SER A 86 7.58 -11.13 11.32
N ILE A 87 6.92 -10.05 11.77
CA ILE A 87 7.56 -8.97 12.52
C ILE A 87 6.56 -8.38 13.52
N ASP A 88 7.02 -7.54 14.45
CA ASP A 88 6.12 -6.81 15.35
C ASP A 88 5.25 -5.81 14.57
N SER A 89 5.86 -4.89 13.83
CA SER A 89 5.18 -3.91 12.99
C SER A 89 6.13 -3.38 11.91
N THR A 90 5.66 -3.27 10.68
CA THR A 90 6.43 -2.67 9.58
C THR A 90 6.75 -1.20 9.85
N ASN A 91 5.85 -0.44 10.52
CA ASN A 91 6.14 0.94 10.96
C ASN A 91 7.26 0.98 12.00
N GLU A 92 7.24 0.10 12.99
CA GLU A 92 8.29 0.06 14.01
C GLU A 92 9.65 -0.34 13.42
N GLU A 93 9.67 -1.29 12.49
CA GLU A 93 10.89 -1.63 11.78
C GLU A 93 11.41 -0.46 10.94
N ALA A 94 10.52 0.20 10.20
CA ALA A 94 10.88 1.38 9.43
C ALA A 94 11.48 2.49 10.31
N LYS A 95 10.93 2.70 11.52
CA LYS A 95 11.48 3.65 12.49
C LYS A 95 12.88 3.22 12.97
N ARG A 96 13.06 1.96 13.38
CA ARG A 96 14.36 1.42 13.78
C ARG A 96 15.41 1.60 12.67
N ARG A 97 15.03 1.32 11.43
CA ARG A 97 15.91 1.52 10.27
C ARG A 97 16.14 2.99 9.93
N GLY A 98 15.11 3.82 10.11
CA GLY A 98 15.20 5.27 9.94
C GLY A 98 16.23 5.89 10.89
N GLU A 99 16.21 5.49 12.17
CA GLU A 99 17.20 5.88 13.19
C GLU A 99 18.61 5.36 12.85
N ALA A 100 18.71 4.18 12.24
CA ALA A 100 19.97 3.60 11.78
C ALA A 100 20.48 4.17 10.43
N GLY A 101 19.80 5.16 9.85
CA GLY A 101 20.22 5.84 8.62
C GLY A 101 19.82 5.17 7.32
N ALA A 102 18.78 4.32 7.31
CA ALA A 102 18.28 3.73 6.08
C ALA A 102 17.94 4.80 5.03
N PRO A 103 18.17 4.51 3.72
CA PRO A 103 17.97 5.50 2.65
C PRO A 103 16.50 5.85 2.43
N ASP A 104 16.27 7.02 1.81
CA ASP A 104 14.96 7.46 1.34
C ASP A 104 14.35 6.44 0.38
N GLY A 105 13.03 6.25 0.47
CA GLY A 105 12.30 5.29 -0.35
C GLY A 105 12.49 3.82 0.02
N SER A 106 13.06 3.52 1.20
CA SER A 106 13.16 2.14 1.70
C SER A 106 11.80 1.58 2.09
N ILE A 107 11.58 0.30 1.79
CA ILE A 107 10.28 -0.39 1.93
C ILE A 107 10.44 -1.62 2.82
N TYR A 108 9.56 -1.74 3.79
CA TYR A 108 9.49 -2.86 4.73
C TYR A 108 8.14 -3.54 4.58
N VAL A 109 8.13 -4.79 4.14
CA VAL A 109 6.93 -5.60 3.87
C VAL A 109 6.88 -6.76 4.85
N ALA A 110 5.70 -7.10 5.34
CA ALA A 110 5.51 -8.27 6.20
C ALA A 110 4.33 -9.11 5.75
N ASP A 111 4.47 -10.44 5.82
CA ASP A 111 3.36 -11.36 5.63
C ASP A 111 2.49 -11.45 6.89
N ASN A 112 3.09 -11.26 8.08
CA ASN A 112 2.39 -11.23 9.37
C ASN A 112 2.93 -10.10 10.26
N GLN A 113 2.04 -9.43 11.02
CA GLN A 113 2.45 -8.52 12.09
C GLN A 113 1.86 -8.98 13.43
N THR A 114 2.72 -9.16 14.44
CA THR A 114 2.28 -9.56 15.79
C THR A 114 1.74 -8.40 16.62
N ASN A 115 2.07 -7.15 16.23
CA ASN A 115 1.63 -5.92 16.90
C ASN A 115 1.33 -4.80 15.89
N GLY A 116 0.53 -5.13 14.87
CA GLY A 116 0.12 -4.16 13.85
C GLY A 116 -0.61 -2.95 14.44
N LYS A 117 -0.25 -1.75 14.00
CA LYS A 117 -0.74 -0.49 14.55
C LYS A 117 -1.67 0.24 13.57
N GLY A 118 -2.72 0.84 14.13
CA GLY A 118 -3.59 1.79 13.46
C GLY A 118 -3.60 3.14 14.18
N ARG A 119 -4.27 4.12 13.63
CA ARG A 119 -4.40 5.47 14.23
C ARG A 119 -5.01 5.41 15.64
N ARG A 120 -4.54 6.32 16.52
CA ARG A 120 -5.05 6.50 17.89
C ARG A 120 -4.93 5.24 18.74
N GLY A 121 -3.84 4.49 18.61
CA GLY A 121 -3.55 3.31 19.41
C GLY A 121 -4.42 2.09 19.11
N ARG A 122 -5.18 2.07 18.02
CA ARG A 122 -5.94 0.89 17.59
C ARG A 122 -5.00 -0.19 17.04
N THR A 123 -5.38 -1.43 17.23
CA THR A 123 -4.67 -2.57 16.62
C THR A 123 -5.13 -2.78 15.18
N TRP A 124 -4.19 -3.08 14.29
CA TRP A 124 -4.45 -3.59 12.96
C TRP A 124 -4.17 -5.09 12.94
N LEU A 125 -5.21 -5.89 12.71
CA LEU A 125 -5.07 -7.35 12.62
C LEU A 125 -4.35 -7.73 11.33
N SER A 126 -3.30 -8.55 11.48
CA SER A 126 -2.35 -8.81 10.40
C SER A 126 -2.02 -10.30 10.28
N PRO A 127 -2.99 -11.18 9.91
CA PRO A 127 -2.73 -12.60 9.74
C PRO A 127 -1.84 -12.87 8.52
N SER A 128 -1.10 -13.98 8.56
CA SER A 128 -0.24 -14.43 7.46
C SER A 128 -1.05 -14.92 6.26
N GLY A 129 -0.54 -14.69 5.06
CA GLY A 129 -0.99 -15.32 3.82
C GLY A 129 -2.19 -14.67 3.14
N GLU A 130 -2.81 -13.65 3.71
CA GLU A 130 -4.08 -13.12 3.21
C GLU A 130 -4.03 -11.64 2.78
N ASP A 131 -3.20 -10.84 3.42
CA ASP A 131 -3.24 -9.38 3.33
C ASP A 131 -1.86 -8.80 2.98
N ILE A 132 -1.81 -7.48 2.77
CA ILE A 132 -0.56 -6.75 2.55
C ILE A 132 -0.33 -5.79 3.71
N PHE A 133 0.85 -5.85 4.31
CA PHE A 133 1.33 -4.90 5.30
C PHE A 133 2.70 -4.40 4.85
N PHE A 134 2.80 -3.09 4.61
CA PHE A 134 4.09 -2.50 4.27
C PHE A 134 4.22 -1.09 4.81
N THR A 135 5.45 -0.62 4.87
CA THR A 135 5.78 0.75 5.28
C THR A 135 6.87 1.29 4.36
N ILE A 136 6.66 2.52 3.88
CA ILE A 136 7.65 3.28 3.12
C ILE A 136 8.32 4.26 4.09
N LEU A 137 9.65 4.24 4.15
CA LEU A 137 10.45 5.22 4.86
C LEU A 137 10.88 6.32 3.91
N LEU A 138 10.58 7.57 4.25
CA LEU A 138 10.85 8.75 3.44
C LEU A 138 11.69 9.75 4.22
N ARG A 139 12.53 10.49 3.50
CA ARG A 139 13.32 11.61 4.03
C ARG A 139 13.09 12.89 3.21
N PRO A 140 11.86 13.40 3.24
CA PRO A 140 11.49 14.54 2.41
C PRO A 140 12.02 15.85 3.01
N ASP A 141 12.43 16.76 2.15
CA ASP A 141 12.65 18.17 2.52
C ASP A 141 11.30 18.92 2.37
N LEU A 142 10.51 18.89 3.42
CA LEU A 142 9.15 19.45 3.45
C LEU A 142 8.89 20.25 4.73
N PRO A 143 8.02 21.27 4.68
CA PRO A 143 7.46 21.88 5.89
C PRO A 143 6.70 20.85 6.73
N LEU A 144 6.77 20.98 8.06
CA LEU A 144 6.13 20.03 8.99
C LEU A 144 4.62 19.85 8.77
N ASN A 145 3.94 20.92 8.42
CA ASN A 145 2.50 20.89 8.14
C ASN A 145 2.14 20.14 6.84
N SER A 146 3.12 19.91 5.95
CA SER A 146 2.92 19.19 4.70
C SER A 146 3.00 17.67 4.84
N VAL A 147 3.56 17.15 5.95
CA VAL A 147 3.74 15.70 6.17
C VAL A 147 2.43 14.92 6.12
N SER A 148 1.34 15.50 6.65
CA SER A 148 0.03 14.86 6.64
C SER A 148 -0.50 14.59 5.23
N MET A 149 -0.08 15.38 4.23
CA MET A 149 -0.46 15.19 2.81
C MET A 149 0.10 13.91 2.22
N LEU A 150 1.23 13.39 2.75
CA LEU A 150 1.76 12.08 2.33
C LEU A 150 0.76 10.93 2.54
N THR A 151 -0.12 11.06 3.54
CA THR A 151 -1.23 10.12 3.73
C THR A 151 -2.19 10.14 2.53
N LEU A 152 -2.48 11.33 2.00
CA LEU A 152 -3.41 11.51 0.88
C LEU A 152 -2.77 11.07 -0.44
N VAL A 153 -1.48 11.34 -0.63
CA VAL A 153 -0.69 10.81 -1.78
C VAL A 153 -0.71 9.28 -1.76
N ALA A 154 -0.45 8.66 -0.61
CA ALA A 154 -0.52 7.20 -0.48
C ALA A 154 -1.94 6.66 -0.71
N ALA A 155 -2.99 7.36 -0.23
CA ALA A 155 -4.37 6.96 -0.46
C ALA A 155 -4.74 7.01 -1.95
N SER A 156 -4.30 8.03 -2.68
CA SER A 156 -4.49 8.13 -4.13
C SER A 156 -3.83 6.97 -4.87
N ALA A 157 -2.56 6.68 -4.56
CA ALA A 157 -1.81 5.60 -5.17
C ALA A 157 -2.42 4.22 -4.90
N VAL A 158 -2.84 3.96 -3.65
CA VAL A 158 -3.54 2.70 -3.29
C VAL A 158 -4.86 2.59 -4.03
N ALA A 159 -5.64 3.68 -4.10
CA ALA A 159 -6.93 3.67 -4.79
C ALA A 159 -6.77 3.37 -6.29
N GLU A 160 -5.81 4.01 -6.96
CA GLU A 160 -5.51 3.74 -8.38
C GLU A 160 -5.12 2.28 -8.62
N ALA A 161 -4.22 1.73 -7.78
CA ALA A 161 -3.77 0.36 -7.92
C ALA A 161 -4.89 -0.66 -7.65
N VAL A 162 -5.73 -0.41 -6.64
CA VAL A 162 -6.90 -1.26 -6.34
C VAL A 162 -7.87 -1.27 -7.52
N ASP A 163 -8.22 -0.12 -8.08
CA ASP A 163 -9.11 -0.03 -9.25
C ASP A 163 -8.55 -0.83 -10.43
N LYS A 164 -7.26 -0.65 -10.70
CA LYS A 164 -6.56 -1.31 -11.82
C LYS A 164 -6.58 -2.83 -11.70
N VAL A 165 -6.28 -3.34 -10.50
CA VAL A 165 -6.13 -4.79 -10.27
C VAL A 165 -7.47 -5.49 -10.10
N THR A 166 -8.45 -4.82 -9.47
CA THR A 166 -9.77 -5.42 -9.22
C THR A 166 -10.80 -5.15 -10.30
N GLY A 167 -10.60 -4.13 -11.13
CA GLY A 167 -11.60 -3.63 -12.07
C GLY A 167 -12.79 -2.95 -11.39
N GLN A 168 -12.70 -2.63 -10.11
CA GLN A 168 -13.76 -1.99 -9.32
C GLN A 168 -13.31 -0.62 -8.84
N GLU A 169 -14.21 0.37 -8.90
CA GLU A 169 -13.94 1.70 -8.40
C GLU A 169 -14.03 1.73 -6.87
N CYS A 170 -12.88 1.88 -6.21
CA CYS A 170 -12.85 2.15 -4.77
C CYS A 170 -12.95 3.65 -4.49
N GLN A 171 -13.31 3.98 -3.26
CA GLN A 171 -13.44 5.35 -2.79
C GLN A 171 -12.46 5.61 -1.63
N ILE A 172 -12.13 6.87 -1.44
CA ILE A 172 -11.27 7.33 -0.34
C ILE A 172 -12.16 7.92 0.74
N LYS A 173 -12.04 7.41 1.95
CA LYS A 173 -12.60 8.05 3.14
C LYS A 173 -11.50 8.88 3.81
N TRP A 174 -11.63 10.19 3.72
CA TRP A 174 -10.68 11.13 4.31
C TRP A 174 -10.47 10.87 5.81
N PRO A 175 -9.24 10.94 6.29
CA PRO A 175 -8.02 11.26 5.54
C PRO A 175 -7.22 10.03 5.07
N ASN A 176 -7.55 8.80 5.49
CA ASN A 176 -6.57 7.72 5.52
C ASN A 176 -7.13 6.31 5.25
N ASP A 177 -8.38 6.17 4.83
CA ASP A 177 -9.00 4.88 4.60
C ASP A 177 -9.46 4.72 3.16
N ILE A 178 -9.27 3.52 2.58
CA ILE A 178 -9.86 3.15 1.30
C ILE A 178 -11.06 2.25 1.57
N VAL A 179 -12.14 2.48 0.84
CA VAL A 179 -13.41 1.77 1.01
C VAL A 179 -13.90 1.20 -0.33
N LEU A 180 -14.46 0.01 -0.26
CA LEU A 180 -15.21 -0.64 -1.31
C LEU A 180 -16.59 -1.00 -0.77
N ASN A 181 -17.63 -0.76 -1.54
CA ASN A 181 -19.01 -1.02 -1.12
C ASN A 181 -19.30 -0.50 0.31
N ARG A 182 -18.80 0.70 0.63
CA ARG A 182 -18.96 1.39 1.93
C ARG A 182 -18.28 0.71 3.11
N LYS A 183 -17.42 -0.29 2.88
CA LYS A 183 -16.64 -0.99 3.90
C LYS A 183 -15.15 -0.76 3.70
N LYS A 184 -14.40 -0.72 4.80
CA LYS A 184 -12.97 -0.48 4.79
C LYS A 184 -12.20 -1.68 4.24
N VAL A 185 -11.36 -1.43 3.23
CA VAL A 185 -10.39 -2.40 2.68
C VAL A 185 -8.96 -2.03 3.03
N CYS A 186 -8.65 -0.72 3.21
CA CYS A 186 -7.29 -0.28 3.52
C CYS A 186 -7.29 0.81 4.58
N GLY A 187 -6.22 0.84 5.38
CA GLY A 187 -5.90 1.92 6.31
C GLY A 187 -4.45 2.34 6.19
N ILE A 188 -4.22 3.66 6.27
CA ILE A 188 -2.89 4.27 6.15
C ILE A 188 -2.54 4.95 7.47
N LEU A 189 -1.31 4.76 7.94
CA LEU A 189 -0.78 5.38 9.16
C LEU A 189 0.56 6.05 8.86
N THR A 190 0.53 7.37 8.78
CA THR A 190 1.73 8.20 8.63
C THR A 190 2.20 8.66 10.00
N GLU A 191 3.48 8.43 10.30
CA GLU A 191 4.16 8.88 11.51
C GLU A 191 5.48 9.53 11.11
N MET A 192 5.98 10.48 11.90
CA MET A 192 7.24 11.17 11.62
C MET A 192 8.14 11.18 12.85
N ASN A 193 9.44 11.25 12.62
CA ASN A 193 10.44 11.60 13.61
C ASN A 193 11.06 12.95 13.24
N MET A 194 11.28 13.78 14.25
CA MET A 194 11.79 15.14 14.09
C MET A 194 13.16 15.28 14.76
N GLU A 195 14.03 16.01 14.12
CA GLU A 195 15.18 16.67 14.74
C GLU A 195 14.79 18.11 15.07
N ILE A 196 15.68 18.87 15.73
CA ILE A 196 15.37 20.16 16.40
C ILE A 196 14.49 21.07 15.54
N ASP A 197 14.72 21.21 14.23
CA ASP A 197 13.94 22.09 13.34
C ASP A 197 13.64 21.43 11.97
N SER A 198 13.79 20.10 11.85
CA SER A 198 13.62 19.40 10.57
C SER A 198 12.98 18.02 10.74
N ILE A 199 12.50 17.47 9.63
CA ILE A 199 12.02 16.10 9.56
C ILE A 199 13.23 15.17 9.42
N ALA A 200 13.47 14.30 10.41
CA ALA A 200 14.51 13.29 10.30
C ALA A 200 14.09 12.21 9.30
N TYR A 201 12.85 11.73 9.41
CA TYR A 201 12.19 10.82 8.47
C TYR A 201 10.69 10.77 8.70
N VAL A 202 9.98 10.29 7.69
CA VAL A 202 8.55 9.96 7.74
C VAL A 202 8.38 8.48 7.42
N VAL A 203 7.47 7.80 8.11
CA VAL A 203 7.06 6.43 7.80
C VAL A 203 5.59 6.43 7.39
N VAL A 204 5.30 5.86 6.23
CA VAL A 204 3.95 5.73 5.68
C VAL A 204 3.58 4.26 5.68
N GLY A 205 2.89 3.81 6.73
CA GLY A 205 2.41 2.44 6.86
C GLY A 205 1.07 2.24 6.17
N VAL A 206 0.94 1.13 5.47
CA VAL A 206 -0.26 0.75 4.73
C VAL A 206 -0.64 -0.69 5.07
N GLY A 207 -1.90 -0.90 5.48
CA GLY A 207 -2.49 -2.21 5.68
C GLY A 207 -3.68 -2.40 4.75
N ILE A 208 -3.69 -3.47 3.96
CA ILE A 208 -4.75 -3.76 2.97
C ILE A 208 -5.30 -5.15 3.22
N ASN A 209 -6.61 -5.25 3.41
CA ASN A 209 -7.33 -6.52 3.42
C ASN A 209 -7.48 -7.02 1.97
N VAL A 210 -6.70 -8.02 1.57
CA VAL A 210 -6.64 -8.46 0.17
C VAL A 210 -7.48 -9.73 -0.05
N ASN A 211 -7.04 -10.85 0.49
CA ASN A 211 -7.66 -12.16 0.25
C ASN A 211 -8.44 -12.70 1.46
N ARG A 212 -8.51 -11.94 2.55
CA ARG A 212 -9.22 -12.34 3.78
C ARG A 212 -10.70 -12.54 3.54
N MET A 213 -11.24 -13.67 3.99
CA MET A 213 -12.66 -14.00 3.88
C MET A 213 -13.43 -13.76 5.17
N GLU A 214 -12.75 -13.85 6.32
CA GLU A 214 -13.38 -13.73 7.63
C GLU A 214 -12.83 -12.52 8.41
N PHE A 215 -13.73 -11.84 9.07
CA PHE A 215 -13.41 -10.70 9.94
C PHE A 215 -13.98 -10.96 11.33
N ARG A 216 -13.31 -10.45 12.37
CA ARG A 216 -13.82 -10.48 13.74
C ARG A 216 -15.19 -9.78 13.80
N GLU A 217 -16.06 -10.24 14.71
CA GLU A 217 -17.42 -9.72 14.86
C GLU A 217 -17.48 -8.20 15.06
N ASP A 218 -16.52 -7.63 15.80
CA ASP A 218 -16.45 -6.20 16.11
C ASP A 218 -16.16 -5.29 14.88
N ILE A 219 -15.66 -5.85 13.79
CA ILE A 219 -15.35 -5.13 12.55
C ILE A 219 -16.04 -5.71 11.30
N ALA A 220 -16.72 -6.84 11.38
CA ALA A 220 -17.28 -7.55 10.23
C ALA A 220 -18.30 -6.73 9.43
N GLU A 221 -19.01 -5.80 10.09
CA GLU A 221 -19.95 -4.90 9.42
C GLU A 221 -19.27 -3.75 8.68
N THR A 222 -18.08 -3.34 9.14
CA THR A 222 -17.38 -2.13 8.67
C THR A 222 -16.13 -2.40 7.84
N ALA A 223 -15.63 -3.63 7.84
CA ALA A 223 -14.46 -4.07 7.08
C ALA A 223 -14.84 -5.07 5.98
N THR A 224 -14.06 -5.08 4.93
CA THR A 224 -14.14 -6.06 3.84
C THR A 224 -12.75 -6.28 3.24
N SER A 225 -12.64 -7.19 2.25
CA SER A 225 -11.41 -7.43 1.50
C SER A 225 -11.65 -7.30 0.00
N LEU A 226 -10.57 -7.13 -0.74
CA LEU A 226 -10.64 -7.05 -2.20
C LEU A 226 -11.24 -8.32 -2.79
N LYS A 227 -10.85 -9.51 -2.30
CA LYS A 227 -11.40 -10.79 -2.73
C LYS A 227 -12.89 -10.93 -2.48
N LYS A 228 -13.39 -10.48 -1.31
CA LYS A 228 -14.84 -10.54 -0.99
C LYS A 228 -15.65 -9.70 -1.96
N GLU A 229 -15.12 -8.54 -2.35
CA GLU A 229 -15.85 -7.59 -3.20
C GLU A 229 -15.69 -7.92 -4.69
N SER A 230 -14.51 -8.39 -5.14
CA SER A 230 -14.24 -8.73 -6.54
C SER A 230 -14.67 -10.15 -6.93
N GLY A 231 -14.80 -11.06 -5.94
CA GLY A 231 -15.14 -12.46 -6.17
C GLY A 231 -13.98 -13.36 -6.61
N HIS A 232 -12.76 -12.82 -6.72
CA HIS A 232 -11.56 -13.60 -7.09
C HIS A 232 -10.36 -13.23 -6.22
N SER A 233 -9.39 -14.14 -6.16
CA SER A 233 -8.13 -13.88 -5.41
C SER A 233 -7.27 -12.88 -6.16
N ILE A 234 -6.60 -12.03 -5.41
CA ILE A 234 -5.69 -11.00 -5.92
C ILE A 234 -4.24 -11.43 -5.61
N GLU A 235 -3.36 -11.34 -6.59
CA GLU A 235 -1.92 -11.54 -6.41
C GLU A 235 -1.31 -10.39 -5.61
N ARG A 236 -0.95 -10.65 -4.34
CA ARG A 236 -0.50 -9.60 -3.40
C ARG A 236 0.78 -8.90 -3.87
N ALA A 237 1.72 -9.64 -4.45
CA ALA A 237 2.97 -9.06 -4.96
C ALA A 237 2.73 -8.13 -6.16
N GLU A 238 1.77 -8.45 -7.04
CA GLU A 238 1.37 -7.60 -8.16
C GLU A 238 0.69 -6.32 -7.68
N LEU A 239 -0.30 -6.44 -6.77
CA LEU A 239 -0.97 -5.27 -6.20
C LEU A 239 0.02 -4.36 -5.47
N LEU A 240 0.94 -4.91 -4.67
CA LEU A 240 1.98 -4.12 -3.99
C LEU A 240 2.87 -3.38 -5.00
N SER A 241 3.27 -4.05 -6.08
CA SER A 241 4.07 -3.44 -7.16
C SER A 241 3.36 -2.25 -7.80
N GLU A 242 2.08 -2.39 -8.15
CA GLU A 242 1.28 -1.30 -8.72
C GLU A 242 1.15 -0.12 -7.76
N ILE A 243 0.92 -0.39 -6.46
CA ILE A 243 0.87 0.65 -5.43
C ILE A 243 2.20 1.40 -5.34
N LEU A 244 3.32 0.69 -5.30
CA LEU A 244 4.64 1.31 -5.18
C LEU A 244 4.99 2.15 -6.41
N SER A 245 4.69 1.66 -7.61
CA SER A 245 4.87 2.40 -8.86
C SER A 245 4.05 3.70 -8.87
N ALA A 246 2.76 3.62 -8.52
CA ALA A 246 1.90 4.79 -8.43
C ALA A 246 2.38 5.76 -7.34
N PHE A 247 2.73 5.23 -6.16
CA PHE A 247 3.17 6.06 -5.04
C PHE A 247 4.45 6.85 -5.37
N PHE A 248 5.50 6.22 -5.91
CA PHE A 248 6.75 6.93 -6.19
C PHE A 248 6.62 7.91 -7.36
N ARG A 249 5.76 7.62 -8.35
CA ARG A 249 5.37 8.59 -9.38
C ARG A 249 4.74 9.84 -8.75
N ASP A 250 3.75 9.63 -7.90
CA ASP A 250 2.97 10.71 -7.29
C ASP A 250 3.78 11.45 -6.21
N TYR A 251 4.60 10.74 -5.44
CA TYR A 251 5.50 11.33 -4.47
C TYR A 251 6.50 12.30 -5.12
N LYS A 252 7.04 11.95 -6.28
CA LYS A 252 7.92 12.86 -7.04
C LYS A 252 7.20 14.14 -7.44
N LEU A 253 5.98 14.03 -7.98
CA LEU A 253 5.16 15.20 -8.34
C LEU A 253 4.81 16.05 -7.10
N PHE A 254 4.49 15.39 -5.98
CA PHE A 254 4.22 16.06 -4.71
C PHE A 254 5.45 16.83 -4.20
N LEU A 255 6.66 16.28 -4.27
CA LEU A 255 7.88 16.97 -3.87
C LEU A 255 8.17 18.22 -4.73
N GLU A 256 7.85 18.17 -6.03
CA GLU A 256 8.02 19.30 -6.95
C GLU A 256 7.06 20.46 -6.65
N LYS A 257 5.84 20.17 -6.23
CA LYS A 257 4.78 21.16 -5.97
C LYS A 257 4.64 21.53 -4.49
N GLN A 258 4.96 20.59 -3.60
CA GLN A 258 4.77 20.69 -2.14
C GLN A 258 3.32 20.90 -1.70
N ASP A 259 2.36 20.59 -2.60
CA ASP A 259 0.92 20.60 -2.37
C ASP A 259 0.24 19.47 -3.15
N LEU A 260 -1.08 19.33 -2.97
CA LEU A 260 -1.87 18.29 -3.63
C LEU A 260 -2.48 18.73 -4.97
N SER A 261 -2.14 19.91 -5.50
CA SER A 261 -2.72 20.42 -6.74
C SER A 261 -2.68 19.43 -7.92
N PRO A 262 -1.62 18.60 -8.11
CA PRO A 262 -1.60 17.61 -9.19
C PRO A 262 -2.64 16.49 -9.06
N PHE A 263 -3.13 16.24 -7.84
CA PHE A 263 -4.00 15.11 -7.51
C PHE A 263 -5.40 15.55 -7.09
N LEU A 264 -5.62 16.84 -6.85
CA LEU A 264 -6.78 17.37 -6.15
C LEU A 264 -8.11 16.97 -6.82
N GLU A 265 -8.18 17.06 -8.13
CA GLU A 265 -9.40 16.71 -8.86
C GLU A 265 -9.71 15.21 -8.75
N SER A 266 -8.74 14.35 -9.07
CA SER A 266 -8.91 12.88 -9.00
C SER A 266 -9.17 12.39 -7.58
N TYR A 267 -8.52 13.01 -6.59
CA TYR A 267 -8.74 12.70 -5.17
C TYR A 267 -10.18 13.05 -4.75
N ASN A 268 -10.66 14.27 -5.09
CA ASN A 268 -12.01 14.70 -4.74
C ASN A 268 -13.11 13.90 -5.46
N GLN A 269 -12.87 13.44 -6.69
CA GLN A 269 -13.79 12.53 -7.39
C GLN A 269 -13.96 11.19 -6.67
N LYS A 270 -12.90 10.69 -6.03
CA LYS A 270 -12.93 9.44 -5.24
C LYS A 270 -13.37 9.63 -3.79
N LEU A 271 -13.49 10.87 -3.32
CA LEU A 271 -13.76 11.16 -1.91
C LEU A 271 -15.20 10.81 -1.53
N VAL A 272 -15.40 9.73 -0.77
CA VAL A 272 -16.73 9.26 -0.35
C VAL A 272 -17.45 10.24 0.58
N ASN A 273 -16.73 11.16 1.20
CA ASN A 273 -17.28 12.12 2.14
C ASN A 273 -18.04 13.26 1.44
N VAL A 274 -17.75 13.59 0.17
CA VAL A 274 -18.33 14.73 -0.54
C VAL A 274 -19.85 14.60 -0.65
N GLY A 275 -20.56 15.69 -0.34
CA GLY A 275 -22.01 15.76 -0.33
C GLY A 275 -22.68 15.04 0.83
N ARG A 276 -21.91 14.56 1.82
CA ARG A 276 -22.44 13.85 2.99
C ARG A 276 -22.22 14.62 4.28
N GLU A 277 -23.16 14.44 5.20
CA GLU A 277 -22.95 14.87 6.57
C GLU A 277 -21.90 13.99 7.25
N VAL A 278 -20.94 14.65 7.89
CA VAL A 278 -19.86 14.02 8.62
C VAL A 278 -19.84 14.53 10.06
N LYS A 279 -19.56 13.61 10.99
CA LYS A 279 -19.32 13.93 12.38
C LYS A 279 -17.83 14.20 12.57
N ILE A 280 -17.50 15.41 12.97
CA ILE A 280 -16.14 15.86 13.29
C ILE A 280 -15.98 15.79 14.80
N ILE A 281 -14.98 15.03 15.27
CA ILE A 281 -14.67 14.87 16.70
C ILE A 281 -13.35 15.56 16.99
N LYS A 282 -13.40 16.70 17.68
CA LYS A 282 -12.22 17.50 18.07
C LYS A 282 -12.25 17.71 19.59
N LYS A 283 -11.19 17.27 20.29
CA LYS A 283 -11.05 17.41 21.77
C LYS A 283 -12.25 16.90 22.59
N GLY A 284 -12.98 15.89 22.05
CA GLY A 284 -14.17 15.33 22.70
C GLY A 284 -15.49 15.99 22.29
N GLU A 285 -15.47 17.12 21.62
CA GLU A 285 -16.66 17.76 21.05
C GLU A 285 -17.01 17.13 19.70
N GLU A 286 -18.31 16.94 19.46
CA GLU A 286 -18.85 16.40 18.22
C GLU A 286 -19.61 17.51 17.47
N ILE A 287 -19.23 17.76 16.22
CA ILE A 287 -19.88 18.73 15.35
C ILE A 287 -20.29 18.02 14.06
N ILE A 288 -21.51 18.27 13.58
CA ILE A 288 -22.01 17.78 12.31
C ILE A 288 -21.85 18.87 11.25
N ARG A 289 -21.30 18.50 10.09
CA ARG A 289 -21.09 19.37 8.94
C ARG A 289 -21.26 18.59 7.65
N THR A 290 -21.51 19.25 6.53
CA THR A 290 -21.50 18.65 5.20
C THR A 290 -20.09 18.76 4.60
N ALA A 291 -19.46 17.64 4.24
CA ALA A 291 -18.18 17.67 3.54
C ALA A 291 -18.38 18.05 2.07
N ILE A 292 -17.59 19.01 1.56
CA ILE A 292 -17.71 19.52 0.18
C ILE A 292 -16.47 19.25 -0.68
N GLY A 293 -15.37 18.78 -0.10
CA GLY A 293 -14.15 18.44 -0.81
C GLY A 293 -12.91 18.55 0.07
N THR A 294 -11.75 18.51 -0.56
CA THR A 294 -10.46 18.83 0.04
C THR A 294 -9.81 19.98 -0.74
N ASN A 295 -8.93 20.73 -0.09
CA ASN A 295 -8.10 21.74 -0.75
C ASN A 295 -6.69 21.18 -1.09
N ASP A 296 -5.86 22.00 -1.72
CA ASP A 296 -4.48 21.70 -2.11
C ASP A 296 -3.54 21.38 -0.92
N ARG A 297 -3.92 21.77 0.30
CA ARG A 297 -3.21 21.44 1.54
C ARG A 297 -3.70 20.14 2.21
N GLY A 298 -4.64 19.45 1.57
CA GLY A 298 -5.19 18.18 2.08
C GLY A 298 -6.17 18.34 3.24
N GLU A 299 -6.63 19.56 3.53
CA GLU A 299 -7.64 19.83 4.54
C GLU A 299 -9.03 19.48 3.99
N LEU A 300 -9.86 18.83 4.79
CA LEU A 300 -11.26 18.59 4.45
C LEU A 300 -12.04 19.90 4.58
N ILE A 301 -12.68 20.32 3.49
CA ILE A 301 -13.56 21.47 3.49
C ILE A 301 -14.95 21.01 3.89
N VAL A 302 -15.50 21.62 4.93
CA VAL A 302 -16.85 21.32 5.42
C VAL A 302 -17.70 22.58 5.48
N GLN A 303 -19.02 22.43 5.40
CA GLN A 303 -19.99 23.50 5.38
C GLN A 303 -21.02 23.31 6.49
N ASP A 304 -21.40 24.39 7.17
CA ASP A 304 -22.52 24.43 8.13
C ASP A 304 -23.86 24.62 7.42
N ALA A 305 -24.96 24.67 8.21
CA ALA A 305 -26.31 24.86 7.69
C ALA A 305 -26.55 26.27 7.10
N GLU A 306 -25.75 27.25 7.52
CA GLU A 306 -25.78 28.63 7.05
C GLU A 306 -24.96 28.85 5.77
N GLY A 307 -24.19 27.84 5.33
CA GLY A 307 -23.35 27.90 4.14
C GLY A 307 -21.92 28.40 4.41
N ASN A 308 -21.51 28.62 5.68
CA ASN A 308 -20.16 28.99 6.01
C ASN A 308 -19.23 27.76 5.89
N THR A 309 -18.02 27.98 5.42
CA THR A 309 -17.04 26.89 5.22
C THR A 309 -15.96 26.91 6.31
N GLU A 310 -15.54 25.73 6.73
CA GLU A 310 -14.42 25.49 7.65
C GLU A 310 -13.45 24.49 7.04
N HIS A 311 -12.14 24.66 7.30
CA HIS A 311 -11.09 23.76 6.86
C HIS A 311 -10.63 22.88 8.03
N ILE A 312 -10.69 21.58 7.85
CA ILE A 312 -10.39 20.58 8.89
C ILE A 312 -9.05 19.92 8.62
N PHE A 313 -8.11 20.12 9.53
CA PHE A 313 -6.79 19.49 9.45
C PHE A 313 -6.83 18.05 9.99
N SER A 314 -6.22 17.09 9.27
CA SER A 314 -6.30 15.64 9.57
C SER A 314 -5.67 15.21 10.89
N GLY A 315 -4.66 15.93 11.38
CA GLY A 315 -3.94 15.61 12.61
C GLY A 315 -4.77 15.76 13.88
N GLU A 316 -5.75 16.67 13.90
CA GLU A 316 -6.49 17.08 15.09
C GLU A 316 -7.82 16.36 15.31
N VAL A 317 -8.39 15.73 14.25
CA VAL A 317 -9.78 15.30 14.26
C VAL A 317 -9.99 13.83 13.86
N SER A 318 -11.17 13.29 14.22
CA SER A 318 -11.72 12.08 13.65
C SER A 318 -12.97 12.43 12.86
N VAL A 319 -13.02 12.04 11.60
CA VAL A 319 -14.21 12.20 10.75
C VAL A 319 -14.90 10.84 10.62
N ARG A 320 -16.21 10.82 10.87
CA ARG A 320 -17.03 9.59 10.79
C ARG A 320 -18.29 9.87 9.98
N GLY A 321 -18.78 8.88 9.24
CA GLY A 321 -20.11 8.89 8.68
C GLY A 321 -21.18 8.90 9.78
N ILE A 322 -22.32 9.49 9.51
CA ILE A 322 -23.44 9.53 10.46
C ILE A 322 -24.23 8.22 10.42
N TYR A 323 -24.34 7.63 9.22
CA TYR A 323 -25.12 6.41 8.97
C TYR A 323 -24.20 5.25 8.54
N GLY A 324 -23.37 4.75 9.45
CA GLY A 324 -22.45 3.64 9.20
C GLY A 324 -20.99 4.04 9.14
N TYR A 325 -20.16 3.26 8.39
CA TYR A 325 -18.73 3.52 8.32
C TYR A 325 -18.39 4.76 7.49
N VAL A 326 -19.17 5.00 6.43
CA VAL A 326 -19.02 6.15 5.51
C VAL A 326 -20.33 6.91 5.39
#